data_746e0c7a1e7363b511d363bf794815a6
#
_entry.id   746e0c7a1e7363b511d363bf794815a6
#
_cell.length_a   1.000
_cell.length_b   1.000
_cell.length_c   1.000
_cell.angle_alpha   90.00
_cell.angle_beta   90.00
_cell.angle_gamma   90.00
#
_symmetry.space_group_name_H-M   'P 1'
#
loop_
_entity.id
_entity.type
_entity.pdbx_description
1 polymer ?
#
loop_
_entity_poly.entity_id
_entity_poly.type
_entity_poly.pdbx_seq_one_letter_code
_entity_poly.pdbx_strand_id
1 'polypeptide(L)'
;MYYSAETAALNAISGIFSTIWLLVLAFFVINIVANWKIFTKAHQPGWASIVPFYKSYIAFKIYWGNGWLFLVPLVLGLLGFIPLLGTLLVIAGVVINVITQYKKAVAFGQGIGFTIGLVLVSPIFNMILGLGNYQYLGIPQDGYSYDQLKVKYDNRKAEQKSTQTTYTQPSAEPQQAPNMRYQNPNAQPQQPANPQPTYQAPVQETATQQSQQPSDTQAQ
;
A
#
# COMPACT_ATOMS: atom_id res chain seq x y z
N MET A 1 -10.44 59.05 -26.51
CA MET A 1 -11.46 58.13 -25.94
C MET A 1 -11.32 56.68 -26.45
N TYR A 2 -10.84 56.39 -27.66
CA TYR A 2 -10.64 55.06 -28.19
C TYR A 2 -9.56 54.24 -27.43
N TYR A 3 -8.40 54.86 -27.12
CA TYR A 3 -7.29 54.21 -26.42
C TYR A 3 -7.63 53.74 -24.99
N SER A 4 -8.59 54.38 -24.33
CA SER A 4 -9.00 53.97 -22.97
C SER A 4 -9.85 52.71 -22.96
N ALA A 5 -10.64 52.44 -23.98
CA ALA A 5 -11.45 51.24 -24.09
C ALA A 5 -10.62 50.02 -24.45
N GLU A 6 -9.63 50.17 -25.35
CA GLU A 6 -8.70 49.09 -25.71
C GLU A 6 -7.82 48.68 -24.54
N THR A 7 -7.27 49.65 -23.80
CA THR A 7 -6.45 49.31 -22.62
C THR A 7 -7.27 48.66 -21.52
N ALA A 8 -8.53 49.09 -21.33
CA ALA A 8 -9.44 48.44 -20.38
C ALA A 8 -9.75 46.97 -20.78
N ALA A 9 -9.98 46.72 -22.08
CA ALA A 9 -10.21 45.39 -22.60
C ALA A 9 -8.97 44.47 -22.45
N LEU A 10 -7.78 45.00 -22.75
CA LEU A 10 -6.52 44.25 -22.58
C LEU A 10 -6.25 43.92 -21.11
N ASN A 11 -6.52 44.88 -20.19
CA ASN A 11 -6.38 44.64 -18.76
C ASN A 11 -7.39 43.60 -18.24
N ALA A 12 -8.62 43.63 -18.73
CA ALA A 12 -9.62 42.61 -18.39
C ALA A 12 -9.21 41.22 -18.87
N ILE A 13 -8.74 41.12 -20.11
CA ILE A 13 -8.23 39.84 -20.68
C ILE A 13 -7.03 39.32 -19.89
N SER A 14 -6.06 40.18 -19.58
CA SER A 14 -4.89 39.80 -18.79
C SER A 14 -5.27 39.36 -17.37
N GLY A 15 -6.27 40.03 -16.76
CA GLY A 15 -6.81 39.64 -15.46
C GLY A 15 -7.48 38.25 -15.47
N ILE A 16 -8.26 37.96 -16.50
CA ILE A 16 -8.86 36.63 -16.69
C ILE A 16 -7.77 35.57 -16.89
N PHE A 17 -6.78 35.86 -17.72
CA PHE A 17 -5.65 34.92 -17.97
C PHE A 17 -4.87 34.63 -16.70
N SER A 18 -4.54 35.65 -15.90
CA SER A 18 -3.80 35.46 -14.65
C SER A 18 -4.62 34.65 -13.63
N THR A 19 -5.92 34.86 -13.55
CA THR A 19 -6.81 34.09 -12.67
C THR A 19 -6.86 32.61 -13.07
N ILE A 20 -7.01 32.35 -14.37
CA ILE A 20 -6.99 30.97 -14.90
C ILE A 20 -5.66 30.29 -14.58
N TRP A 21 -4.53 30.97 -14.77
CA TRP A 21 -3.21 30.42 -14.45
C TRP A 21 -3.05 30.08 -12.97
N LEU A 22 -3.54 30.93 -12.07
CA LEU A 22 -3.54 30.67 -10.63
C LEU A 22 -4.37 29.42 -10.28
N LEU A 23 -5.55 29.27 -10.88
CA LEU A 23 -6.40 28.10 -10.68
C LEU A 23 -5.73 26.82 -11.19
N VAL A 24 -5.10 26.87 -12.37
CA VAL A 24 -4.35 25.75 -12.94
C VAL A 24 -3.17 25.38 -12.04
N LEU A 25 -2.43 26.36 -11.53
CA LEU A 25 -1.33 26.14 -10.63
C LEU A 25 -1.80 25.50 -9.31
N ALA A 26 -2.86 26.02 -8.72
CA ALA A 26 -3.46 25.46 -7.51
C ALA A 26 -3.91 24.01 -7.73
N PHE A 27 -4.58 23.73 -8.84
CA PHE A 27 -4.99 22.38 -9.23
C PHE A 27 -3.80 21.43 -9.39
N PHE A 28 -2.71 21.91 -10.01
CA PHE A 28 -1.48 21.13 -10.17
C PHE A 28 -0.82 20.79 -8.82
N VAL A 29 -0.73 21.79 -7.92
CA VAL A 29 -0.17 21.57 -6.56
C VAL A 29 -1.00 20.54 -5.79
N ILE A 30 -2.34 20.66 -5.82
CA ILE A 30 -3.22 19.71 -5.15
C ILE A 30 -3.02 18.29 -5.71
N ASN A 31 -2.83 18.14 -7.03
CA ASN A 31 -2.52 16.83 -7.64
C ASN A 31 -1.18 16.25 -7.18
N ILE A 32 -0.16 17.08 -6.99
CA ILE A 32 1.13 16.64 -6.42
C ILE A 32 0.91 16.13 -5.00
N VAL A 33 0.20 16.89 -4.16
CA VAL A 33 -0.11 16.50 -2.78
C VAL A 33 -0.93 15.21 -2.73
N ALA A 34 -1.91 15.06 -3.62
CA ALA A 34 -2.72 13.84 -3.72
C ALA A 34 -1.85 12.61 -4.05
N ASN A 35 -0.96 12.74 -5.04
CA ASN A 35 -0.03 11.64 -5.38
C ASN A 35 0.99 11.36 -4.25
N TRP A 36 1.46 12.41 -3.55
CA TRP A 36 2.29 12.25 -2.35
C TRP A 36 1.60 11.37 -1.32
N LYS A 37 0.34 11.70 -1.01
CA LYS A 37 -0.48 10.91 -0.07
C LYS A 37 -0.74 9.48 -0.56
N ILE A 38 -0.99 9.28 -1.86
CA ILE A 38 -1.14 7.95 -2.45
C ILE A 38 0.11 7.10 -2.20
N PHE A 39 1.30 7.66 -2.42
CA PHE A 39 2.56 6.95 -2.23
C PHE A 39 2.85 6.67 -0.75
N THR A 40 2.60 7.63 0.14
CA THR A 40 2.77 7.41 1.58
C THR A 40 1.80 6.37 2.12
N LYS A 41 0.56 6.31 1.64
CA LYS A 41 -0.39 5.24 1.96
C LYS A 41 0.11 3.85 1.52
N ALA A 42 0.88 3.78 0.43
CA ALA A 42 1.49 2.56 -0.09
C ALA A 42 2.89 2.30 0.52
N HIS A 43 3.26 2.97 1.61
CA HIS A 43 4.57 2.86 2.27
C HIS A 43 5.76 3.17 1.33
N GLN A 44 5.55 4.07 0.38
CA GLN A 44 6.60 4.57 -0.52
C GLN A 44 6.91 6.04 -0.22
N PRO A 45 8.10 6.53 -0.61
CA PRO A 45 8.47 7.91 -0.34
C PRO A 45 7.56 8.88 -1.10
N GLY A 46 6.89 9.79 -0.39
CA GLY A 46 5.95 10.75 -0.96
C GLY A 46 6.60 11.72 -1.96
N TRP A 47 7.86 12.13 -1.73
CA TRP A 47 8.61 13.01 -2.62
C TRP A 47 8.75 12.44 -4.05
N ALA A 48 8.64 11.11 -4.21
CA ALA A 48 8.62 10.46 -5.52
C ALA A 48 7.52 10.99 -6.46
N SER A 49 6.48 11.61 -5.92
CA SER A 49 5.39 12.22 -6.70
C SER A 49 5.83 13.44 -7.51
N ILE A 50 6.95 14.07 -7.13
CA ILE A 50 7.48 15.29 -7.76
C ILE A 50 8.38 14.94 -8.95
N VAL A 51 9.10 13.82 -8.89
CA VAL A 51 10.08 13.42 -9.92
C VAL A 51 9.39 12.56 -11.00
N PRO A 52 9.24 13.05 -12.25
CA PRO A 52 8.36 12.43 -13.25
C PRO A 52 8.65 10.94 -13.52
N PHE A 53 9.89 10.59 -13.81
CA PHE A 53 10.26 9.19 -14.10
C PHE A 53 10.20 8.31 -12.86
N TYR A 54 10.65 8.82 -11.72
CA TYR A 54 10.64 8.09 -10.48
C TYR A 54 9.20 7.88 -9.96
N LYS A 55 8.32 8.87 -10.16
CA LYS A 55 6.87 8.73 -9.92
C LYS A 55 6.29 7.54 -10.68
N SER A 56 6.62 7.41 -11.97
CA SER A 56 6.14 6.31 -12.79
C SER A 56 6.69 4.97 -12.32
N TYR A 57 7.98 4.90 -12.00
CA TYR A 57 8.60 3.71 -11.41
C TYR A 57 7.89 3.26 -10.13
N ILE A 58 7.66 4.17 -9.19
CA ILE A 58 6.97 3.87 -7.93
C ILE A 58 5.52 3.48 -8.19
N ALA A 59 4.80 4.15 -9.10
CA ALA A 59 3.44 3.81 -9.46
C ALA A 59 3.32 2.37 -9.99
N PHE A 60 4.21 1.98 -10.91
CA PHE A 60 4.23 0.60 -11.40
C PHE A 60 4.65 -0.40 -10.32
N LYS A 61 5.58 -0.04 -9.44
CA LYS A 61 5.96 -0.88 -8.30
C LYS A 61 4.78 -1.18 -7.38
N ILE A 62 3.95 -0.20 -7.04
CA ILE A 62 2.81 -0.38 -6.11
C ILE A 62 1.56 -0.99 -6.75
N TYR A 63 1.37 -0.88 -8.08
CA TYR A 63 0.19 -1.41 -8.76
C TYR A 63 0.45 -2.74 -9.50
N TRP A 64 1.67 -2.93 -10.01
CA TRP A 64 2.05 -4.11 -10.80
C TRP A 64 3.07 -5.02 -10.08
N GLY A 65 3.62 -4.59 -8.96
CA GLY A 65 4.66 -5.31 -8.25
C GLY A 65 6.08 -5.13 -8.81
N ASN A 66 6.21 -4.60 -10.00
CA ASN A 66 7.50 -4.38 -10.66
C ASN A 66 7.59 -2.96 -11.22
N GLY A 67 8.48 -2.14 -10.65
CA GLY A 67 8.67 -0.76 -11.05
C GLY A 67 9.21 -0.59 -12.47
N TRP A 68 10.02 -1.55 -12.96
CA TRP A 68 10.62 -1.46 -14.29
C TRP A 68 9.62 -1.56 -15.43
N LEU A 69 8.41 -2.07 -15.17
CA LEU A 69 7.34 -2.12 -16.17
C LEU A 69 6.92 -0.72 -16.68
N PHE A 70 7.28 0.36 -16.00
CA PHE A 70 7.02 1.72 -16.49
C PHE A 70 7.75 2.02 -17.80
N LEU A 71 8.83 1.29 -18.11
CA LEU A 71 9.54 1.43 -19.38
C LEU A 71 8.68 1.00 -20.58
N VAL A 72 7.74 0.10 -20.39
CA VAL A 72 6.87 -0.38 -21.49
C VAL A 72 6.05 0.78 -22.07
N PRO A 73 5.21 1.52 -21.34
CA PRO A 73 4.50 2.67 -21.90
C PRO A 73 5.44 3.80 -22.34
N LEU A 74 6.61 3.94 -21.73
CA LEU A 74 7.61 4.92 -22.13
C LEU A 74 8.16 4.61 -23.53
N VAL A 75 8.56 3.36 -23.78
CA VAL A 75 9.06 2.89 -25.09
C VAL A 75 7.95 2.95 -26.14
N LEU A 76 6.72 2.51 -25.80
CA LEU A 76 5.58 2.61 -26.70
C LEU A 76 5.30 4.06 -27.11
N GLY A 77 5.38 5.01 -26.16
CA GLY A 77 5.22 6.43 -26.44
C GLY A 77 6.33 6.99 -27.35
N LEU A 78 7.57 6.57 -27.10
CA LEU A 78 8.74 6.99 -27.92
C LEU A 78 8.67 6.46 -29.34
N LEU A 79 8.21 5.22 -29.53
CA LEU A 79 8.03 4.61 -30.84
C LEU A 79 6.75 5.07 -31.54
N GLY A 80 5.85 5.75 -30.84
CA GLY A 80 4.58 6.27 -31.35
C GLY A 80 4.72 7.30 -32.48
N PHE A 81 5.91 7.88 -32.68
CA PHE A 81 6.19 8.81 -33.78
C PHE A 81 6.33 8.12 -35.15
N ILE A 82 6.41 6.78 -35.19
CA ILE A 82 6.54 6.03 -36.45
C ILE A 82 5.17 5.95 -37.13
N PRO A 83 5.00 6.48 -38.36
CA PRO A 83 3.74 6.39 -39.06
C PRO A 83 3.28 4.92 -39.22
N LEU A 84 1.99 4.67 -39.19
CA LEU A 84 1.36 3.35 -39.24
C LEU A 84 1.58 2.47 -38.01
N LEU A 85 2.84 2.22 -37.60
CA LEU A 85 3.18 1.48 -36.38
C LEU A 85 2.79 2.26 -35.12
N GLY A 86 2.96 3.59 -35.14
CA GLY A 86 2.62 4.46 -34.02
C GLY A 86 1.17 4.35 -33.58
N THR A 87 0.23 4.26 -34.53
CA THR A 87 -1.20 4.10 -34.22
C THR A 87 -1.47 2.84 -33.39
N LEU A 88 -0.87 1.70 -33.79
CA LEU A 88 -1.00 0.44 -33.07
C LEU A 88 -0.39 0.52 -31.68
N LEU A 89 0.77 1.16 -31.54
CA LEU A 89 1.48 1.35 -30.26
C LEU A 89 0.72 2.28 -29.30
N VAL A 90 0.06 3.32 -29.83
CA VAL A 90 -0.81 4.20 -29.06
C VAL A 90 -2.00 3.42 -28.48
N ILE A 91 -2.65 2.57 -29.29
CA ILE A 91 -3.74 1.71 -28.81
C ILE A 91 -3.24 0.79 -27.71
N ALA A 92 -2.10 0.15 -27.86
CA ALA A 92 -1.48 -0.68 -26.82
C ALA A 92 -1.20 0.11 -25.55
N GLY A 93 -0.70 1.34 -25.67
CA GLY A 93 -0.47 2.26 -24.55
C GLY A 93 -1.75 2.62 -23.80
N VAL A 94 -2.85 2.87 -24.54
CA VAL A 94 -4.17 3.12 -23.94
C VAL A 94 -4.65 1.90 -23.14
N VAL A 95 -4.52 0.70 -23.70
CA VAL A 95 -4.90 -0.55 -23.01
C VAL A 95 -4.10 -0.71 -21.71
N ILE A 96 -2.78 -0.52 -21.75
CA ILE A 96 -1.93 -0.60 -20.57
C ILE A 96 -2.34 0.47 -19.54
N ASN A 97 -2.68 1.68 -19.98
CA ASN A 97 -3.15 2.74 -19.09
C ASN A 97 -4.45 2.33 -18.39
N VAL A 98 -5.45 1.83 -19.12
CA VAL A 98 -6.73 1.36 -18.55
C VAL A 98 -6.49 0.25 -17.50
N ILE A 99 -5.65 -0.74 -17.82
CA ILE A 99 -5.31 -1.81 -16.89
C ILE A 99 -4.60 -1.25 -15.64
N THR A 100 -3.71 -0.27 -15.81
CA THR A 100 -3.02 0.37 -14.70
C THR A 100 -3.99 1.14 -13.78
N GLN A 101 -4.97 1.85 -14.35
CA GLN A 101 -6.01 2.52 -13.57
C GLN A 101 -6.90 1.53 -12.83
N TYR A 102 -7.22 0.38 -13.47
CA TYR A 102 -7.94 -0.70 -12.81
C TYR A 102 -7.14 -1.28 -11.63
N LYS A 103 -5.88 -1.65 -11.85
CA LYS A 103 -5.00 -2.15 -10.77
C LYS A 103 -4.85 -1.13 -9.65
N LYS A 104 -4.78 0.16 -9.99
CA LYS A 104 -4.77 1.23 -9.00
C LYS A 104 -6.04 1.27 -8.17
N ALA A 105 -7.22 1.23 -8.80
CA ALA A 105 -8.49 1.20 -8.07
C ALA A 105 -8.56 0.01 -7.11
N VAL A 106 -8.26 -1.19 -7.60
CA VAL A 106 -8.26 -2.44 -6.81
C VAL A 106 -7.27 -2.37 -5.65
N ALA A 107 -6.07 -1.82 -5.87
CA ALA A 107 -5.05 -1.66 -4.83
C ALA A 107 -5.52 -0.80 -3.64
N PHE A 108 -6.51 0.06 -3.87
CA PHE A 108 -7.16 0.88 -2.84
C PHE A 108 -8.58 0.41 -2.49
N GLY A 109 -8.92 -0.82 -2.83
CA GLY A 109 -10.20 -1.41 -2.49
C GLY A 109 -11.39 -0.81 -3.22
N GLN A 110 -11.17 -0.27 -4.43
CA GLN A 110 -12.21 0.34 -5.24
C GLN A 110 -12.57 -0.55 -6.44
N GLY A 111 -13.84 -0.51 -6.83
CA GLY A 111 -14.36 -1.33 -7.92
C GLY A 111 -14.28 -0.66 -9.31
N ILE A 112 -14.97 -1.29 -10.28
CA ILE A 112 -14.97 -0.89 -11.70
C ILE A 112 -15.50 0.55 -11.87
N GLY A 113 -16.53 0.96 -11.13
CA GLY A 113 -17.08 2.32 -11.23
C GLY A 113 -16.04 3.40 -10.94
N PHE A 114 -15.21 3.18 -9.92
CA PHE A 114 -14.08 4.07 -9.60
C PHE A 114 -12.99 4.04 -10.67
N THR A 115 -12.75 2.86 -11.28
CA THR A 115 -11.82 2.71 -12.41
C THR A 115 -12.24 3.56 -13.61
N ILE A 116 -13.53 3.54 -13.96
CA ILE A 116 -14.08 4.37 -15.05
C ILE A 116 -13.80 5.85 -14.78
N GLY A 117 -14.02 6.31 -13.55
CA GLY A 117 -13.69 7.67 -13.13
C GLY A 117 -12.19 8.00 -13.22
N LEU A 118 -11.31 7.05 -12.84
CA LEU A 118 -9.86 7.18 -12.98
C LEU A 118 -9.41 7.25 -14.45
N VAL A 119 -10.10 6.56 -15.37
CA VAL A 119 -9.78 6.60 -16.80
C VAL A 119 -10.25 7.90 -17.43
N LEU A 120 -11.47 8.34 -17.12
CA LEU A 120 -12.09 9.53 -17.73
C LEU A 120 -11.54 10.84 -17.13
N VAL A 121 -11.44 10.92 -15.81
CA VAL A 121 -11.06 12.14 -15.10
C VAL A 121 -9.99 11.83 -14.04
N SER A 122 -8.87 11.28 -14.52
CA SER A 122 -7.76 10.80 -13.69
C SER A 122 -7.32 11.79 -12.58
N PRO A 123 -7.14 13.11 -12.85
CA PRO A 123 -6.67 14.03 -11.82
C PRO A 123 -7.64 14.17 -10.64
N ILE A 124 -8.95 14.23 -10.90
CA ILE A 124 -9.98 14.39 -9.86
C ILE A 124 -10.05 13.12 -9.00
N PHE A 125 -10.11 11.95 -9.64
CA PHE A 125 -10.15 10.68 -8.90
C PHE A 125 -8.84 10.38 -8.15
N ASN A 126 -7.70 10.88 -8.62
CA ASN A 126 -6.44 10.86 -7.87
C ASN A 126 -6.51 11.73 -6.61
N MET A 127 -7.14 12.91 -6.68
CA MET A 127 -7.37 13.74 -5.50
C MET A 127 -8.26 13.04 -4.49
N ILE A 128 -9.38 12.46 -4.96
CA ILE A 128 -10.29 11.69 -4.11
C ILE A 128 -9.54 10.53 -3.42
N LEU A 129 -8.73 9.79 -4.17
CA LEU A 129 -7.97 8.66 -3.64
C LEU A 129 -6.87 9.08 -2.67
N GLY A 130 -6.16 10.16 -2.99
CA GLY A 130 -5.05 10.67 -2.18
C GLY A 130 -5.53 11.34 -0.90
N LEU A 131 -6.50 12.23 -1.00
CA LEU A 131 -7.00 13.04 0.11
C LEU A 131 -8.13 12.35 0.89
N GLY A 132 -8.86 11.45 0.25
CA GLY A 132 -9.92 10.67 0.89
C GLY A 132 -9.40 9.62 1.87
N ASN A 133 -10.30 9.02 2.64
CA ASN A 133 -9.99 8.04 3.68
C ASN A 133 -9.80 6.61 3.14
N TYR A 134 -9.23 6.48 1.94
CA TYR A 134 -8.91 5.21 1.30
C TYR A 134 -7.57 4.68 1.79
N GLN A 135 -7.48 3.36 1.99
CA GLN A 135 -6.25 2.72 2.44
C GLN A 135 -5.70 1.81 1.34
N TYR A 136 -4.39 1.70 1.27
CA TYR A 136 -3.72 0.82 0.33
C TYR A 136 -3.80 -0.63 0.81
N LEU A 137 -4.44 -1.51 0.04
CA LEU A 137 -4.64 -2.92 0.37
C LEU A 137 -3.45 -3.81 0.01
N GLY A 138 -2.66 -3.39 -0.94
CA GLY A 138 -1.53 -4.13 -1.47
C GLY A 138 -1.53 -4.22 -2.99
N ILE A 139 -0.53 -4.91 -3.53
CA ILE A 139 -0.38 -5.12 -4.96
C ILE A 139 -1.50 -6.07 -5.42
N PRO A 140 -2.31 -5.70 -6.44
CA PRO A 140 -3.28 -6.61 -7.03
C PRO A 140 -2.53 -7.77 -7.71
N GLN A 141 -2.52 -8.93 -7.07
CA GLN A 141 -1.93 -10.14 -7.66
C GLN A 141 -2.89 -10.73 -8.69
N ASP A 142 -2.33 -11.30 -9.75
CA ASP A 142 -3.13 -12.00 -10.75
C ASP A 142 -3.84 -13.20 -10.07
N GLY A 143 -5.17 -13.22 -10.14
CA GLY A 143 -6.01 -14.24 -9.51
C GLY A 143 -6.73 -13.84 -8.23
N TYR A 144 -6.39 -12.73 -7.58
CA TYR A 144 -7.20 -12.22 -6.46
C TYR A 144 -8.31 -11.31 -6.94
N SER A 145 -9.55 -11.66 -6.61
CA SER A 145 -10.71 -10.81 -6.80
C SER A 145 -10.67 -9.64 -5.80
N TYR A 146 -11.38 -8.55 -6.15
CA TYR A 146 -11.60 -7.41 -5.24
C TYR A 146 -12.05 -7.85 -3.84
N ASP A 147 -13.00 -8.78 -3.77
CA ASP A 147 -13.55 -9.26 -2.50
C ASP A 147 -12.50 -9.98 -1.65
N GLN A 148 -11.64 -10.78 -2.27
CA GLN A 148 -10.55 -11.49 -1.59
C GLN A 148 -9.50 -10.52 -1.04
N LEU A 149 -9.15 -9.46 -1.78
CA LEU A 149 -8.24 -8.42 -1.30
C LEU A 149 -8.84 -7.65 -0.15
N LYS A 150 -10.14 -7.36 -0.20
CA LYS A 150 -10.87 -6.68 0.87
C LYS A 150 -10.92 -7.52 2.14
N VAL A 151 -11.25 -8.79 2.04
CA VAL A 151 -11.25 -9.72 3.19
C VAL A 151 -9.86 -9.81 3.82
N LYS A 152 -8.82 -9.97 3.02
CA LYS A 152 -7.43 -10.00 3.49
C LYS A 152 -7.02 -8.70 4.21
N TYR A 153 -7.52 -7.56 3.74
CA TYR A 153 -7.28 -6.27 4.38
C TYR A 153 -8.02 -6.14 5.71
N ASP A 154 -9.31 -6.48 5.72
CA ASP A 154 -10.15 -6.39 6.92
C ASP A 154 -9.62 -7.29 8.04
N ASN A 155 -9.14 -8.50 7.70
CA ASN A 155 -8.49 -9.41 8.63
C ASN A 155 -7.20 -8.81 9.22
N ARG A 156 -6.31 -8.23 8.40
CA ARG A 156 -5.09 -7.57 8.89
C ARG A 156 -5.40 -6.39 9.81
N LYS A 157 -6.43 -5.62 9.48
CA LYS A 157 -6.88 -4.49 10.29
C LYS A 157 -7.44 -4.94 11.64
N ALA A 158 -8.18 -6.05 11.66
CA ALA A 158 -8.68 -6.66 12.89
C ALA A 158 -7.53 -7.15 13.79
N GLU A 159 -6.53 -7.81 13.21
CA GLU A 159 -5.33 -8.28 13.91
C GLU A 159 -4.54 -7.10 14.51
N GLN A 160 -4.33 -6.03 13.75
CA GLN A 160 -3.65 -4.83 14.26
C GLN A 160 -4.40 -4.18 15.42
N LYS A 161 -5.74 -4.12 15.32
CA LYS A 161 -6.57 -3.56 16.39
C LYS A 161 -6.53 -4.41 17.66
N SER A 162 -6.57 -5.73 17.54
CA SER A 162 -6.45 -6.64 18.68
C SER A 162 -5.11 -6.53 19.38
N THR A 163 -4.02 -6.46 18.60
CA THR A 163 -2.67 -6.27 19.14
C THR A 163 -2.54 -4.94 19.88
N GLN A 164 -3.07 -3.86 19.30
CA GLN A 164 -3.01 -2.52 19.92
C GLN A 164 -3.84 -2.46 21.22
N THR A 165 -4.98 -3.14 21.29
CA THR A 165 -5.81 -3.22 22.50
C THR A 165 -5.07 -3.98 23.61
N THR A 166 -4.29 -5.00 23.27
CA THR A 166 -3.51 -5.78 24.23
C THR A 166 -2.38 -4.95 24.86
N TYR A 167 -1.77 -4.03 24.12
CA TYR A 167 -0.73 -3.12 24.66
C TYR A 167 -1.28 -1.91 25.42
N THR A 168 -2.57 -1.59 25.25
CA THR A 168 -3.19 -0.40 25.90
C THR A 168 -3.91 -0.75 27.18
N GLN A 169 -3.99 -2.03 27.56
CA GLN A 169 -4.49 -2.40 28.88
C GLN A 169 -3.42 -2.01 29.92
N PRO A 170 -3.70 -1.07 30.82
CA PRO A 170 -2.77 -0.77 31.92
C PRO A 170 -2.55 -2.07 32.66
N SER A 171 -1.29 -2.46 32.82
CA SER A 171 -0.94 -3.52 33.76
C SER A 171 -1.62 -3.23 35.07
N ALA A 172 -2.53 -4.11 35.47
CA ALA A 172 -3.12 -3.98 36.79
C ALA A 172 -1.97 -3.83 37.79
N GLU A 173 -1.94 -2.71 38.46
CA GLU A 173 -1.04 -2.41 39.54
C GLU A 173 -1.01 -3.62 40.48
N PRO A 174 0.12 -4.15 40.88
CA PRO A 174 0.15 -5.25 41.83
C PRO A 174 -0.59 -4.78 43.08
N GLN A 175 -1.73 -5.36 43.38
CA GLN A 175 -2.43 -5.09 44.61
C GLN A 175 -1.44 -5.30 45.74
N GLN A 176 -1.16 -4.23 46.49
CA GLN A 176 -0.38 -4.26 47.72
C GLN A 176 -0.99 -5.33 48.61
N ALA A 177 -0.17 -6.34 48.90
CA ALA A 177 -0.50 -7.34 49.91
C ALA A 177 -0.76 -6.61 51.23
N PRO A 178 -1.78 -7.01 52.03
CA PRO A 178 -2.10 -6.36 53.30
C PRO A 178 -0.91 -6.50 54.23
N ASN A 179 -0.57 -5.38 54.90
CA ASN A 179 0.43 -5.22 55.92
C ASN A 179 0.51 -6.40 56.86
N MET A 180 1.53 -7.23 56.73
CA MET A 180 1.93 -8.11 57.82
C MET A 180 2.92 -7.37 58.71
N ARG A 181 2.43 -7.09 59.91
CA ARG A 181 3.02 -6.57 61.11
C ARG A 181 4.43 -7.13 61.34
N TYR A 182 5.39 -6.24 61.47
CA TYR A 182 6.72 -6.51 62.01
C TYR A 182 6.64 -7.21 63.38
N GLN A 183 7.21 -8.39 63.47
CA GLN A 183 7.59 -8.97 64.76
C GLN A 183 8.89 -9.79 64.62
N ASN A 184 9.84 -9.36 65.41
CA ASN A 184 11.00 -10.05 65.97
C ASN A 184 12.38 -9.83 65.30
N PRO A 185 13.25 -9.02 65.92
CA PRO A 185 14.61 -8.78 65.43
C PRO A 185 15.67 -9.80 65.95
N ASN A 186 15.27 -11.02 66.32
CA ASN A 186 16.23 -12.03 66.83
C ASN A 186 15.91 -13.45 66.31
N ALA A 187 15.96 -13.64 65.00
CA ALA A 187 16.02 -15.00 64.42
C ALA A 187 17.23 -15.09 63.49
N GLN A 188 18.14 -15.99 63.82
CA GLN A 188 19.36 -16.30 63.04
C GLN A 188 19.02 -16.71 61.62
N PRO A 189 19.87 -16.36 60.62
CA PRO A 189 19.64 -16.73 59.24
C PRO A 189 19.87 -18.23 59.02
N GLN A 190 18.81 -18.96 58.67
CA GLN A 190 18.95 -20.30 58.07
C GLN A 190 19.25 -20.12 56.57
N GLN A 191 20.34 -20.76 56.12
CA GLN A 191 20.77 -20.83 54.75
C GLN A 191 19.65 -21.42 53.86
N PRO A 192 19.34 -20.81 52.70
CA PRO A 192 18.45 -21.43 51.74
C PRO A 192 19.16 -22.60 51.04
N ALA A 193 18.52 -23.74 51.07
CA ALA A 193 18.92 -24.90 50.29
C ALA A 193 18.83 -24.62 48.79
N ASN A 194 19.92 -24.90 48.10
CA ASN A 194 20.07 -24.78 46.65
C ASN A 194 19.14 -25.78 45.91
N PRO A 195 18.21 -25.35 45.08
CA PRO A 195 17.46 -26.27 44.23
C PRO A 195 18.34 -26.79 43.09
N GLN A 196 18.54 -28.13 43.08
CA GLN A 196 19.19 -28.83 41.98
C GLN A 196 18.32 -28.67 40.69
N PRO A 197 18.95 -28.49 39.52
CA PRO A 197 18.24 -28.50 38.25
C PRO A 197 17.84 -29.94 37.88
N THR A 198 16.55 -30.17 37.69
CA THR A 198 16.00 -31.40 37.20
C THR A 198 16.29 -31.49 35.68
N TYR A 199 17.25 -32.34 35.33
CA TYR A 199 17.51 -32.76 33.95
C TYR A 199 16.36 -33.64 33.47
N GLN A 200 15.55 -33.16 32.54
CA GLN A 200 14.66 -34.01 31.75
C GLN A 200 15.46 -34.59 30.58
N ALA A 201 15.54 -35.92 30.54
CA ALA A 201 16.17 -36.68 29.47
C ALA A 201 15.33 -36.55 28.17
N PRO A 202 15.98 -36.56 26.99
CA PRO A 202 15.25 -36.51 25.71
C PRO A 202 14.55 -37.85 25.45
N VAL A 203 13.29 -37.76 25.04
CA VAL A 203 12.48 -38.88 24.57
C VAL A 203 13.07 -39.42 23.26
N GLN A 204 13.50 -40.67 23.27
CA GLN A 204 13.91 -41.40 22.07
C GLN A 204 12.68 -41.68 21.22
N GLU A 205 12.64 -41.12 20.04
CA GLU A 205 11.67 -41.45 19.00
C GLU A 205 12.10 -42.76 18.32
N THR A 206 11.33 -43.79 18.56
CA THR A 206 11.55 -45.15 18.00
C THR A 206 11.17 -45.14 16.53
N ALA A 207 12.16 -45.21 15.66
CA ALA A 207 11.97 -45.44 14.23
C ALA A 207 11.48 -46.86 13.98
N THR A 208 10.22 -47.00 13.58
CA THR A 208 9.71 -48.26 13.03
C THR A 208 9.96 -48.27 11.52
N GLN A 209 11.00 -48.94 11.12
CA GLN A 209 11.20 -49.40 9.74
C GLN A 209 10.16 -50.44 9.41
N GLN A 210 9.36 -50.22 8.41
CA GLN A 210 8.61 -51.25 7.72
C GLN A 210 8.97 -51.21 6.24
N SER A 211 9.87 -52.12 5.90
CA SER A 211 10.21 -52.59 4.56
C SER A 211 8.98 -53.23 3.93
N GLN A 212 8.59 -52.79 2.74
CA GLN A 212 7.87 -53.65 1.78
C GLN A 212 8.44 -53.48 0.38
N GLN A 213 8.89 -54.60 -0.09
CA GLN A 213 9.54 -54.98 -1.33
C GLN A 213 8.53 -54.98 -2.49
N PRO A 214 8.94 -54.75 -3.73
CA PRO A 214 8.07 -54.76 -4.89
C PRO A 214 7.83 -56.18 -5.40
N SER A 215 6.62 -56.49 -5.80
CA SER A 215 6.28 -57.67 -6.58
C SER A 215 6.01 -57.27 -8.03
N ASP A 216 6.91 -57.71 -8.89
CA ASP A 216 6.68 -57.91 -10.32
C ASP A 216 5.49 -58.82 -10.54
N THR A 217 4.65 -58.51 -11.47
CA THR A 217 3.97 -59.51 -12.31
C THR A 217 3.60 -58.90 -13.65
N GLN A 218 4.15 -59.56 -14.64
CA GLN A 218 3.93 -59.50 -16.08
C GLN A 218 2.51 -59.88 -16.50
N ALA A 219 2.24 -59.54 -17.73
CA ALA A 219 1.46 -60.22 -18.79
C ALA A 219 -0.05 -59.93 -18.82
N GLN A 220 -0.53 -59.36 -19.76
CA GLN A 220 -1.02 -59.64 -21.15
C GLN A 220 -1.65 -58.38 -21.75
#